data_59d035ab518ed470507e83048955ee56
#
_entry.id   59d035ab518ed470507e83048955ee56
#
_cell.length_a   1.000
_cell.length_b   1.000
_cell.length_c   1.000
_cell.angle_alpha   90.00
_cell.angle_beta   90.00
_cell.angle_gamma   90.00
#
_symmetry.space_group_name_H-M   'P 1'
#
loop_
_entity.id
_entity.type
_entity.pdbx_description
1 polymer ?
#
loop_
_entity_poly.entity_id
_entity_poly.type
_entity_poly.pdbx_seq_one_letter_code
_entity_poly.pdbx_strand_id
1 'polypeptide(L)'
;LKLICNKEEVTFEDEALNIIAKKSDGSLRDSLTILDRVVSFTNKKISLKETSAILNVLDDETYIEIIDNTINGFLVNVITIFNELSDKGFDEKEFMIGLANHFRNLLIVKSSSSENLISNKSSLELFKKQADKISKLEILNIISKIEHSIFKYSEIENKKLLVEILLMKI
;
A
#
# COMPACT_ATOMS: atom_id res chain seq x y z
N LEU A 1 16.85 -10.69 -7.80
CA LEU A 1 15.86 -11.71 -7.45
C LEU A 1 15.55 -12.63 -8.65
N LYS A 2 15.18 -12.10 -9.83
CA LYS A 2 14.83 -12.91 -11.03
C LYS A 2 15.87 -13.99 -11.37
N LEU A 3 17.18 -13.63 -11.36
CA LEU A 3 18.26 -14.59 -11.64
C LEU A 3 18.30 -15.75 -10.62
N ILE A 4 17.96 -15.47 -9.38
CA ILE A 4 17.95 -16.48 -8.31
C ILE A 4 16.72 -17.38 -8.46
N CYS A 5 15.53 -16.80 -8.67
CA CYS A 5 14.32 -17.57 -8.91
C CYS A 5 14.50 -18.55 -10.10
N ASN A 6 15.12 -18.08 -11.20
CA ASN A 6 15.39 -18.94 -12.37
C ASN A 6 16.37 -20.07 -12.05
N LYS A 7 17.39 -19.86 -11.20
CA LYS A 7 18.35 -20.90 -10.80
C LYS A 7 17.74 -21.94 -9.87
N GLU A 8 16.82 -21.51 -9.00
CA GLU A 8 16.14 -22.35 -8.00
C GLU A 8 14.84 -22.98 -8.57
N GLU A 9 14.57 -22.79 -9.85
CA GLU A 9 13.35 -23.28 -10.55
C GLU A 9 12.05 -22.81 -9.85
N VAL A 10 12.05 -21.54 -9.40
CA VAL A 10 10.89 -20.88 -8.82
C VAL A 10 10.15 -20.09 -9.89
N THR A 11 8.86 -20.35 -10.07
CA THR A 11 7.99 -19.56 -10.96
C THR A 11 7.52 -18.30 -10.22
N PHE A 12 7.45 -17.15 -10.91
CA PHE A 12 7.12 -15.88 -10.26
C PHE A 12 6.39 -14.92 -11.19
N GLU A 13 5.60 -14.06 -10.61
CA GLU A 13 5.05 -12.85 -11.23
C GLU A 13 6.00 -11.68 -10.95
N ASP A 14 6.24 -10.84 -11.95
CA ASP A 14 7.17 -9.70 -11.84
C ASP A 14 6.73 -8.71 -10.75
N GLU A 15 5.43 -8.47 -10.62
CA GLU A 15 4.86 -7.61 -9.59
C GLU A 15 5.13 -8.15 -8.18
N ALA A 16 5.08 -9.44 -7.97
CA ALA A 16 5.40 -10.07 -6.69
C ALA A 16 6.86 -9.84 -6.30
N LEU A 17 7.80 -10.01 -7.23
CA LEU A 17 9.22 -9.71 -6.97
C LEU A 17 9.46 -8.22 -6.71
N ASN A 18 8.68 -7.33 -7.32
CA ASN A 18 8.76 -5.90 -7.04
C ASN A 18 8.32 -5.57 -5.61
N ILE A 19 7.29 -6.25 -5.07
CA ILE A 19 6.87 -6.11 -3.67
C ILE A 19 8.01 -6.55 -2.73
N ILE A 20 8.62 -7.71 -2.98
CA ILE A 20 9.74 -8.22 -2.18
C ILE A 20 10.91 -7.21 -2.20
N ALA A 21 11.25 -6.68 -3.37
CA ALA A 21 12.32 -5.71 -3.51
C ALA A 21 12.05 -4.40 -2.77
N LYS A 22 10.81 -3.90 -2.79
CA LYS A 22 10.39 -2.69 -2.06
C LYS A 22 10.47 -2.88 -0.54
N LYS A 23 10.02 -4.04 -0.03
CA LYS A 23 10.03 -4.36 1.41
C LYS A 23 11.44 -4.56 1.98
N SER A 24 12.44 -4.73 1.14
CA SER A 24 13.83 -4.97 1.54
C SER A 24 14.73 -3.72 1.53
N ASP A 25 14.17 -2.55 1.27
CA ASP A 25 14.85 -1.24 1.32
C ASP A 25 16.23 -1.21 0.61
N GLY A 26 16.35 -1.94 -0.52
CA GLY A 26 17.58 -2.04 -1.30
C GLY A 26 18.63 -3.02 -0.74
N SER A 27 18.37 -3.67 0.38
CA SER A 27 19.24 -4.70 0.96
C SER A 27 19.06 -6.04 0.23
N LEU A 28 20.13 -6.53 -0.41
CA LEU A 28 20.10 -7.85 -1.07
C LEU A 28 19.86 -8.98 -0.06
N ARG A 29 20.46 -8.90 1.12
CA ARG A 29 20.30 -9.92 2.18
C ARG A 29 18.85 -10.02 2.63
N ASP A 30 18.21 -8.88 2.88
CA ASP A 30 16.82 -8.85 3.32
C ASP A 30 15.89 -9.29 2.20
N SER A 31 16.17 -8.90 0.93
CA SER A 31 15.44 -9.39 -0.24
C SER A 31 15.46 -10.91 -0.33
N LEU A 32 16.59 -11.55 -0.08
CA LEU A 32 16.73 -13.00 -0.11
C LEU A 32 15.99 -13.65 1.05
N THR A 33 16.09 -13.08 2.25
CA THR A 33 15.36 -13.59 3.43
C THR A 33 13.84 -13.54 3.21
N ILE A 34 13.35 -12.41 2.65
CA ILE A 34 11.92 -12.27 2.32
C ILE A 34 11.53 -13.24 1.20
N LEU A 35 12.35 -13.39 0.16
CA LEU A 35 12.12 -14.32 -0.94
C LEU A 35 12.01 -15.75 -0.43
N ASP A 36 12.96 -16.21 0.40
CA ASP A 36 12.96 -17.56 0.98
C ASP A 36 11.69 -17.81 1.80
N ARG A 37 11.26 -16.82 2.57
CA ARG A 37 9.99 -16.88 3.29
C ARG A 37 8.82 -17.08 2.35
N VAL A 38 8.70 -16.27 1.29
CA VAL A 38 7.59 -16.36 0.32
C VAL A 38 7.63 -17.71 -0.42
N VAL A 39 8.80 -18.15 -0.90
CA VAL A 39 8.97 -19.45 -1.58
C VAL A 39 8.53 -20.60 -0.69
N SER A 40 8.86 -20.57 0.61
CA SER A 40 8.50 -21.60 1.58
C SER A 40 7.00 -21.77 1.77
N PHE A 41 6.23 -20.66 1.66
CA PHE A 41 4.77 -20.67 1.81
C PHE A 41 4.03 -20.92 0.48
N THR A 42 4.66 -20.67 -0.67
CA THR A 42 4.00 -20.72 -1.98
C THR A 42 4.36 -21.95 -2.82
N ASN A 43 5.07 -22.93 -2.24
CA ASN A 43 5.52 -24.13 -2.97
C ASN A 43 6.20 -23.81 -4.32
N LYS A 44 7.14 -22.84 -4.32
CA LYS A 44 7.89 -22.39 -5.49
C LYS A 44 7.06 -21.70 -6.58
N LYS A 45 5.84 -21.23 -6.26
CA LYS A 45 5.00 -20.47 -7.18
C LYS A 45 4.64 -19.11 -6.58
N ILE A 46 5.45 -18.10 -6.86
CA ILE A 46 5.30 -16.76 -6.31
C ILE A 46 4.27 -15.97 -7.13
N SER A 47 3.04 -15.87 -6.63
CA SER A 47 2.00 -15.01 -7.18
C SER A 47 1.91 -13.68 -6.44
N LEU A 48 1.40 -12.64 -7.11
CA LEU A 48 1.17 -11.32 -6.50
C LEU A 48 0.25 -11.43 -5.27
N LYS A 49 -0.84 -12.16 -5.41
CA LYS A 49 -1.85 -12.31 -4.36
C LYS A 49 -1.29 -12.95 -3.09
N GLU A 50 -0.58 -14.08 -3.23
CA GLU A 50 -0.01 -14.79 -2.08
C GLU A 50 1.13 -13.98 -1.45
N THR A 51 1.99 -13.37 -2.27
CA THR A 51 3.09 -12.51 -1.79
C THR A 51 2.56 -11.33 -1.00
N SER A 52 1.53 -10.64 -1.50
CA SER A 52 0.90 -9.52 -0.79
C SER A 52 0.32 -9.95 0.55
N ALA A 53 -0.35 -11.11 0.61
CA ALA A 53 -0.89 -11.66 1.85
C ALA A 53 0.22 -12.03 2.86
N ILE A 54 1.30 -12.71 2.41
CA ILE A 54 2.43 -13.12 3.27
C ILE A 54 3.20 -11.92 3.83
N LEU A 55 3.35 -10.87 3.01
CA LEU A 55 4.12 -9.67 3.37
C LEU A 55 3.28 -8.55 3.97
N ASN A 56 1.98 -8.79 4.19
CA ASN A 56 1.04 -7.77 4.65
C ASN A 56 1.14 -6.48 3.80
N VAL A 57 1.01 -6.62 2.49
CA VAL A 57 0.97 -5.50 1.54
C VAL A 57 -0.42 -5.43 0.94
N LEU A 58 -1.09 -4.32 1.12
CA LEU A 58 -2.37 -4.07 0.45
C LEU A 58 -2.13 -3.72 -1.02
N ASP A 59 -3.04 -4.17 -1.86
CA ASP A 59 -3.09 -3.78 -3.26
C ASP A 59 -3.62 -2.35 -3.45
N ASP A 60 -3.35 -1.79 -4.61
CA ASP A 60 -3.83 -0.45 -4.94
C ASP A 60 -5.37 -0.38 -4.98
N GLU A 61 -6.04 -1.48 -5.33
CA GLU A 61 -7.50 -1.55 -5.44
C GLU A 61 -8.17 -1.31 -4.08
N THR A 62 -7.63 -1.90 -3.01
CA THR A 62 -8.11 -1.67 -1.64
C THR A 62 -7.99 -0.20 -1.23
N TYR A 63 -6.86 0.46 -1.54
CA TYR A 63 -6.71 1.90 -1.25
C TYR A 63 -7.64 2.76 -2.10
N ILE A 64 -7.83 2.40 -3.37
CA ILE A 64 -8.79 3.08 -4.26
C ILE A 64 -10.20 3.00 -3.68
N GLU A 65 -10.63 1.81 -3.23
CA GLU A 65 -11.93 1.60 -2.62
C GLU A 65 -12.12 2.44 -1.34
N ILE A 66 -11.14 2.43 -0.45
CA ILE A 66 -11.17 3.24 0.79
C ILE A 66 -11.32 4.72 0.46
N ILE A 67 -10.51 5.23 -0.48
CA ILE A 67 -10.50 6.65 -0.82
C ILE A 67 -11.76 7.04 -1.60
N ASP A 68 -12.29 6.20 -2.48
CA ASP A 68 -13.56 6.46 -3.15
C ASP A 68 -14.73 6.52 -2.13
N ASN A 69 -14.75 5.63 -1.13
CA ASN A 69 -15.73 5.72 -0.05
C ASN A 69 -15.54 7.00 0.79
N THR A 70 -14.29 7.41 1.03
CA THR A 70 -13.97 8.66 1.76
C THR A 70 -14.49 9.87 0.99
N ILE A 71 -14.19 9.98 -0.31
CA ILE A 71 -14.65 11.09 -1.17
C ILE A 71 -16.17 11.18 -1.22
N ASN A 72 -16.85 10.03 -1.23
CA ASN A 72 -18.32 9.97 -1.28
C ASN A 72 -18.99 10.14 0.09
N GLY A 73 -18.21 10.32 1.17
CA GLY A 73 -18.74 10.50 2.54
C GLY A 73 -19.25 9.21 3.19
N PHE A 74 -18.92 8.03 2.67
CA PHE A 74 -19.35 6.74 3.20
C PHE A 74 -18.44 6.26 4.35
N LEU A 75 -18.36 7.05 5.41
CA LEU A 75 -17.46 6.83 6.54
C LEU A 75 -17.60 5.44 7.16
N VAL A 76 -18.83 4.93 7.30
CA VAL A 76 -19.07 3.60 7.87
C VAL A 76 -18.37 2.52 7.04
N ASN A 77 -18.42 2.60 5.70
CA ASN A 77 -17.75 1.64 4.83
C ASN A 77 -16.23 1.72 5.01
N VAL A 78 -15.67 2.93 5.07
CA VAL A 78 -14.22 3.17 5.28
C VAL A 78 -13.75 2.48 6.57
N ILE A 79 -14.45 2.70 7.67
CA ILE A 79 -14.12 2.11 8.97
C ILE A 79 -14.31 0.59 8.95
N THR A 80 -15.34 0.08 8.27
CA THR A 80 -15.58 -1.37 8.15
C THR A 80 -14.43 -2.04 7.40
N ILE A 81 -14.03 -1.51 6.24
CA ILE A 81 -12.91 -2.05 5.45
C ILE A 81 -11.63 -2.05 6.29
N PHE A 82 -11.31 -0.93 6.96
CA PHE A 82 -10.13 -0.86 7.82
C PHE A 82 -10.18 -1.87 8.97
N ASN A 83 -11.33 -2.04 9.64
CA ASN A 83 -11.50 -3.00 10.72
C ASN A 83 -11.28 -4.44 10.25
N GLU A 84 -11.81 -4.80 9.09
CA GLU A 84 -11.56 -6.12 8.49
C GLU A 84 -10.08 -6.38 8.20
N LEU A 85 -9.33 -5.36 7.78
CA LEU A 85 -7.89 -5.45 7.56
C LEU A 85 -7.14 -5.62 8.88
N SER A 86 -7.46 -4.81 9.89
CA SER A 86 -6.86 -4.89 11.22
C SER A 86 -7.15 -6.25 11.88
N ASP A 87 -8.36 -6.78 11.76
CA ASP A 87 -8.75 -8.08 12.31
C ASP A 87 -8.04 -9.26 11.60
N LYS A 88 -7.63 -9.08 10.34
CA LYS A 88 -6.74 -10.00 9.61
C LYS A 88 -5.27 -9.86 10.00
N GLY A 89 -4.94 -8.95 10.94
CA GLY A 89 -3.58 -8.73 11.43
C GLY A 89 -2.72 -7.82 10.56
N PHE A 90 -3.36 -6.96 9.75
CA PHE A 90 -2.62 -5.96 8.98
C PHE A 90 -2.08 -4.87 9.91
N ASP A 91 -0.82 -4.49 9.71
CA ASP A 91 -0.16 -3.48 10.54
C ASP A 91 -0.69 -2.07 10.25
N GLU A 92 -1.15 -1.36 11.28
CA GLU A 92 -1.76 -0.04 11.16
C GLU A 92 -0.79 1.03 10.64
N LYS A 93 0.50 0.90 10.96
CA LYS A 93 1.52 1.83 10.47
C LYS A 93 1.77 1.61 8.98
N GLU A 94 1.87 0.35 8.55
CA GLU A 94 1.99 0.00 7.13
C GLU A 94 0.77 0.47 6.34
N PHE A 95 -0.43 0.37 6.93
CA PHE A 95 -1.65 0.92 6.34
C PHE A 95 -1.55 2.43 6.11
N MET A 96 -1.13 3.20 7.11
CA MET A 96 -0.97 4.66 6.98
C MET A 96 0.11 5.03 5.95
N ILE A 97 1.23 4.29 5.90
CA ILE A 97 2.30 4.48 4.91
C ILE A 97 1.76 4.23 3.49
N GLY A 98 1.01 3.15 3.31
CA GLY A 98 0.38 2.84 2.03
C GLY A 98 -0.63 3.90 1.60
N LEU A 99 -1.44 4.40 2.54
CA LEU A 99 -2.38 5.48 2.31
C LEU A 99 -1.66 6.78 1.87
N ALA A 100 -0.56 7.14 2.54
CA ALA A 100 0.28 8.28 2.14
C ALA A 100 0.86 8.12 0.74
N ASN A 101 1.36 6.91 0.41
CA ASN A 101 1.87 6.60 -0.92
C ASN A 101 0.78 6.71 -2.00
N HIS A 102 -0.44 6.28 -1.70
CA HIS A 102 -1.56 6.42 -2.61
C HIS A 102 -1.85 7.90 -2.91
N PHE A 103 -2.00 8.75 -1.89
CA PHE A 103 -2.22 10.19 -2.07
C PHE A 103 -1.04 10.87 -2.79
N ARG A 104 0.19 10.46 -2.53
CA ARG A 104 1.36 10.89 -3.31
C ARG A 104 1.20 10.55 -4.79
N ASN A 105 0.76 9.33 -5.12
CA ASN A 105 0.54 8.92 -6.51
C ASN A 105 -0.56 9.76 -7.17
N LEU A 106 -1.67 10.07 -6.47
CA LEU A 106 -2.70 10.99 -6.98
C LEU A 106 -2.13 12.38 -7.28
N LEU A 107 -1.26 12.91 -6.41
CA LEU A 107 -0.62 14.21 -6.61
C LEU A 107 0.31 14.22 -7.84
N ILE A 108 1.06 13.12 -8.04
CA ILE A 108 1.93 12.93 -9.22
C ILE A 108 1.09 12.92 -10.49
N VAL A 109 0.01 12.15 -10.53
CA VAL A 109 -0.89 12.07 -11.70
C VAL A 109 -1.48 13.44 -12.04
N LYS A 110 -1.89 14.22 -11.03
CA LYS A 110 -2.38 15.60 -11.23
C LYS A 110 -1.32 16.58 -11.76
N SER A 111 -0.06 16.24 -11.67
CA SER A 111 1.05 17.14 -12.04
C SER A 111 1.56 16.95 -13.47
N SER A 112 0.83 16.22 -14.30
CA SER A 112 0.88 16.09 -15.78
C SER A 112 2.21 15.76 -16.50
N SER A 113 3.32 15.49 -15.81
CA SER A 113 4.61 15.22 -16.49
C SER A 113 5.38 14.02 -15.92
N SER A 114 4.83 13.28 -14.96
CA SER A 114 5.65 12.39 -14.12
C SER A 114 5.05 10.99 -13.94
N GLU A 115 4.26 10.50 -14.89
CA GLU A 115 3.66 9.14 -14.82
C GLU A 115 4.73 8.03 -14.67
N ASN A 116 5.96 8.29 -15.09
CA ASN A 116 7.09 7.37 -14.92
C ASN A 116 7.51 7.19 -13.45
N LEU A 117 7.05 8.06 -12.54
CA LEU A 117 7.31 7.96 -11.09
C LEU A 117 6.32 7.02 -10.37
N ILE A 118 5.28 6.54 -11.08
CA ILE A 118 4.32 5.58 -10.56
C ILE A 118 4.82 4.18 -10.87
N SER A 119 5.04 3.41 -9.83
CA SER A 119 5.61 2.07 -9.95
C SER A 119 4.65 1.05 -10.56
N ASN A 120 3.34 1.21 -10.32
CA ASN A 120 2.30 0.32 -10.82
C ASN A 120 1.54 0.97 -11.97
N LYS A 121 1.90 0.59 -13.20
CA LYS A 121 1.27 1.14 -14.41
C LYS A 121 -0.14 0.58 -14.66
N SER A 122 -0.46 -0.60 -14.12
CA SER A 122 -1.78 -1.20 -14.30
C SER A 122 -2.89 -0.39 -13.59
N SER A 123 -2.56 0.25 -12.47
CA SER A 123 -3.50 1.09 -11.70
C SER A 123 -3.55 2.55 -12.15
N LEU A 124 -2.77 2.95 -13.17
CA LEU A 124 -2.61 4.35 -13.58
C LEU A 124 -3.94 5.02 -13.95
N GLU A 125 -4.77 4.35 -14.73
CA GLU A 125 -6.08 4.89 -15.15
C GLU A 125 -7.05 5.05 -13.97
N LEU A 126 -6.97 4.18 -12.97
CA LEU A 126 -7.74 4.30 -11.74
C LEU A 126 -7.27 5.50 -10.91
N PHE A 127 -5.96 5.70 -10.79
CA PHE A 127 -5.39 6.88 -10.13
C PHE A 127 -5.82 8.18 -10.82
N LYS A 128 -5.85 8.24 -12.16
CA LYS A 128 -6.32 9.41 -12.91
C LYS A 128 -7.76 9.75 -12.57
N LYS A 129 -8.66 8.77 -12.67
CA LYS A 129 -10.08 8.94 -12.35
C LYS A 129 -10.31 9.42 -10.91
N GLN A 130 -9.55 8.90 -9.97
CA GLN A 130 -9.67 9.29 -8.56
C GLN A 130 -9.05 10.68 -8.31
N ALA A 131 -7.90 10.97 -8.93
CA ALA A 131 -7.25 12.27 -8.85
C ALA A 131 -8.14 13.41 -9.34
N ASP A 132 -8.98 13.20 -10.35
CA ASP A 132 -9.91 14.22 -10.85
C ASP A 132 -10.94 14.66 -9.82
N LYS A 133 -11.28 13.80 -8.86
CA LYS A 133 -12.27 14.04 -7.82
C LYS A 133 -11.75 14.87 -6.63
N ILE A 134 -10.45 15.02 -6.47
CA ILE A 134 -9.82 15.68 -5.30
C ILE A 134 -8.89 16.79 -5.77
N SER A 135 -8.94 17.95 -5.12
CA SER A 135 -8.01 19.04 -5.42
C SER A 135 -6.58 18.77 -4.90
N LYS A 136 -5.58 19.42 -5.49
CA LYS A 136 -4.18 19.33 -5.02
C LYS A 136 -4.02 19.77 -3.56
N LEU A 137 -4.76 20.79 -3.15
CA LEU A 137 -4.71 21.31 -1.78
C LEU A 137 -5.27 20.31 -0.77
N GLU A 138 -6.39 19.66 -1.09
CA GLU A 138 -6.96 18.61 -0.26
C GLU A 138 -6.00 17.43 -0.12
N ILE A 139 -5.37 16.98 -1.23
CA ILE A 139 -4.37 15.89 -1.18
C ILE A 139 -3.22 16.26 -0.23
N LEU A 140 -2.67 17.48 -0.33
CA LEU A 140 -1.58 17.93 0.55
C LEU A 140 -2.01 18.00 2.03
N ASN A 141 -3.22 18.47 2.30
CA ASN A 141 -3.77 18.50 3.66
C ASN A 141 -3.95 17.08 4.23
N ILE A 142 -4.40 16.14 3.41
CA ILE A 142 -4.55 14.73 3.82
C ILE A 142 -3.18 14.12 4.12
N ILE A 143 -2.20 14.30 3.25
CA ILE A 143 -0.82 13.80 3.47
C ILE A 143 -0.28 14.34 4.80
N SER A 144 -0.45 15.63 5.09
CA SER A 144 0.00 16.23 6.36
C SER A 144 -0.68 15.59 7.58
N LYS A 145 -1.97 15.27 7.51
CA LYS A 145 -2.68 14.56 8.59
C LYS A 145 -2.13 13.14 8.78
N ILE A 146 -1.84 12.44 7.69
CA ILE A 146 -1.28 11.09 7.74
C ILE A 146 0.12 11.13 8.35
N GLU A 147 1.01 12.03 7.90
CA GLU A 147 2.36 12.22 8.46
C GLU A 147 2.32 12.47 9.97
N HIS A 148 1.43 13.37 10.42
CA HIS A 148 1.25 13.65 11.84
C HIS A 148 0.81 12.41 12.64
N SER A 149 -0.07 11.58 12.08
CA SER A 149 -0.51 10.34 12.70
C SER A 149 0.60 9.28 12.75
N ILE A 150 1.39 9.16 11.68
CA ILE A 150 2.56 8.26 11.66
C ILE A 150 3.59 8.69 12.71
N PHE A 151 3.84 9.99 12.86
CA PHE A 151 4.76 10.52 13.87
C PHE A 151 4.31 10.18 15.29
N LYS A 152 3.02 10.29 15.57
CA LYS A 152 2.42 9.97 16.88
C LYS A 152 2.24 8.47 17.15
N TYR A 153 2.42 7.62 16.16
CA TYR A 153 2.09 6.19 16.25
C TYR A 153 2.80 5.46 17.38
N SER A 154 4.06 5.81 17.67
CA SER A 154 4.84 5.18 18.74
C SER A 154 4.38 5.59 20.16
N GLU A 155 3.71 6.74 20.29
CA GLU A 155 3.32 7.32 21.58
C GLU A 155 1.91 6.87 22.01
N ILE A 156 1.10 6.37 21.08
CA ILE A 156 -0.30 6.03 21.34
C ILE A 156 -0.45 4.53 21.61
N GLU A 157 -1.14 4.17 22.68
CA GLU A 157 -1.42 2.78 23.04
C GLU A 157 -2.42 2.13 22.07
N ASN A 158 -3.54 2.78 21.80
CA ASN A 158 -4.58 2.26 20.90
C ASN A 158 -4.32 2.72 19.46
N LYS A 159 -3.53 1.94 18.76
CA LYS A 159 -3.09 2.19 17.38
C LYS A 159 -4.25 2.09 16.39
N LYS A 160 -5.15 1.14 16.57
CA LYS A 160 -6.36 0.98 15.75
C LYS A 160 -7.23 2.23 15.81
N LEU A 161 -7.50 2.75 17.01
CA LEU A 161 -8.27 3.98 17.20
C LEU A 161 -7.60 5.20 16.56
N LEU A 162 -6.26 5.28 16.60
CA LEU A 162 -5.53 6.36 15.92
C LEU A 162 -5.83 6.40 14.43
N VAL A 163 -5.82 5.24 13.76
CA VAL A 163 -6.12 5.15 12.33
C VAL A 163 -7.59 5.44 12.04
N GLU A 164 -8.51 4.94 12.86
CA GLU A 164 -9.94 5.27 12.72
C GLU A 164 -10.17 6.79 12.81
N ILE A 165 -9.57 7.46 13.80
CA ILE A 165 -9.65 8.93 13.93
C ILE A 165 -9.02 9.63 12.72
N LEU A 166 -7.91 9.13 12.19
CA LEU A 166 -7.31 9.67 10.96
C LEU A 166 -8.28 9.55 9.78
N LEU A 167 -8.87 8.37 9.57
CA LEU A 167 -9.84 8.13 8.50
C LEU A 167 -11.09 9.02 8.61
N MET A 168 -11.53 9.33 9.83
CA MET A 168 -12.64 10.26 10.07
C MET A 168 -12.29 11.73 9.78
N LYS A 169 -11.00 12.07 9.74
CA LYS A 169 -10.53 13.45 9.51
C LYS A 169 -10.22 13.74 8.05
N ILE A 170 -10.06 12.74 7.23
CA ILE A 170 -9.76 12.90 5.81
C ILE A 170 -11.02 12.84 4.96
#